data_adc247477dbbc7d52c04126b87f21dce
#
_entry.id   adc247477dbbc7d52c04126b87f21dce
#
_cell.length_a   1.000
_cell.length_b   1.000
_cell.length_c   1.000
_cell.angle_alpha   90.00
_cell.angle_beta   90.00
_cell.angle_gamma   90.00
#
_symmetry.space_group_name_H-M   'P 1'
#
loop_
_entity.id
_entity.type
_entity.pdbx_description
1 polymer ?
#
loop_
_entity_poly.entity_id
_entity_poly.type
_entity_poly.pdbx_seq_one_letter_code
_entity_poly.pdbx_strand_id
1 'polypeptide(L)'
;MVFPQLTPAPVIYLVEPFGGSVRRQNPNMPHVFWDDAAVTRGDGIFESILVRGGEPLNLGKHLKRFARSAKLLGLPEPGREHWIRATEEAVADYCQERGDAADIEAKVTWTMTRGRETTGVPTAWITVRPLPENVLRQRERGVSVLTTPRGYAIDLDVPWMRDGAKTLNYALTMAALRWAGEQGADDIIYIDPETGRVLEGATSSVLMVKKGGRLRTPAPGAGVMAGTTQAAVFEHAEKLGWKCKAKDIYLGELLKAESVWLVSSTRIAARVKRLDGEKLPAPDNAAEIRQLIEDAVA
;
A
#
# COMPACT_ATOMS: atom_id res chain seq x y z
N MET A 1 -2.81 29.20 -21.79
CA MET A 1 -3.44 28.05 -21.08
C MET A 1 -2.87 28.06 -19.67
N VAL A 2 -3.64 28.42 -18.64
CA VAL A 2 -3.18 28.39 -17.26
C VAL A 2 -3.38 26.95 -16.78
N PHE A 3 -2.31 26.22 -16.53
CA PHE A 3 -2.41 24.91 -15.92
C PHE A 3 -2.91 25.08 -14.48
N PRO A 4 -3.91 24.28 -14.02
CA PRO A 4 -4.34 24.33 -12.64
C PRO A 4 -3.16 23.97 -11.75
N GLN A 5 -2.79 24.87 -10.84
CA GLN A 5 -1.77 24.57 -9.85
C GLN A 5 -2.31 23.51 -8.87
N LEU A 6 -1.49 22.49 -8.60
CA LEU A 6 -1.80 21.51 -7.57
C LEU A 6 -1.76 22.22 -6.20
N THR A 7 -2.87 22.22 -5.49
CA THR A 7 -2.96 22.86 -4.17
C THR A 7 -3.49 21.86 -3.17
N PRO A 8 -2.71 21.47 -2.16
CA PRO A 8 -1.32 21.83 -1.94
C PRO A 8 -0.37 21.12 -2.92
N ALA A 9 0.69 21.80 -3.34
CA ALA A 9 1.65 21.24 -4.27
C ALA A 9 2.40 20.04 -3.66
N PRO A 10 2.64 18.95 -4.40
CA PRO A 10 3.48 17.86 -3.91
C PRO A 10 4.96 18.30 -3.87
N VAL A 11 5.72 17.68 -2.98
CA VAL A 11 7.19 17.73 -3.02
C VAL A 11 7.68 16.52 -3.80
N ILE A 12 8.57 16.75 -4.77
CA ILE A 12 9.12 15.70 -5.65
C ILE A 12 10.64 15.77 -5.61
N TYR A 13 11.26 14.62 -5.40
CA TYR A 13 12.71 14.46 -5.46
C TYR A 13 13.06 13.36 -6.48
N LEU A 14 13.94 13.66 -7.42
CA LEU A 14 14.64 12.64 -8.21
C LEU A 14 15.78 12.07 -7.37
N VAL A 15 15.92 10.76 -7.39
CA VAL A 15 16.88 9.99 -6.62
C VAL A 15 17.75 9.20 -7.60
N GLU A 16 19.08 9.34 -7.50
CA GLU A 16 19.96 8.50 -8.30
C GLU A 16 19.93 7.05 -7.78
N PRO A 17 19.47 6.05 -8.59
CA PRO A 17 19.26 4.69 -8.11
C PRO A 17 20.50 3.98 -7.57
N PHE A 18 21.66 4.37 -8.07
CA PHE A 18 22.96 3.79 -7.69
C PHE A 18 23.65 4.55 -6.53
N GLY A 19 22.96 5.49 -5.88
CA GLY A 19 23.54 6.44 -4.93
C GLY A 19 24.03 7.71 -5.64
N GLY A 20 24.31 8.76 -4.88
CA GLY A 20 24.76 10.03 -5.41
C GLY A 20 23.79 11.19 -5.12
N SER A 21 23.32 11.89 -6.14
CA SER A 21 22.52 13.11 -5.94
C SER A 21 21.05 12.81 -5.63
N VAL A 22 20.48 13.68 -4.82
CA VAL A 22 19.04 13.82 -4.59
C VAL A 22 18.68 15.24 -5.00
N ARG A 23 17.66 15.39 -5.87
CA ARG A 23 17.36 16.70 -6.47
C ARG A 23 15.88 17.00 -6.41
N ARG A 24 15.52 18.05 -5.70
CA ARG A 24 14.15 18.56 -5.68
C ARG A 24 13.73 19.04 -7.08
N GLN A 25 12.48 18.78 -7.44
CA GLN A 25 11.91 19.07 -8.74
C GLN A 25 10.71 20.02 -8.63
N ASN A 26 10.45 20.75 -9.71
CA ASN A 26 9.25 21.55 -9.83
C ASN A 26 8.05 20.63 -10.15
N PRO A 27 7.02 20.52 -9.29
CA PRO A 27 5.91 19.58 -9.47
C PRO A 27 5.03 19.86 -10.70
N ASN A 28 5.20 21.02 -11.34
CA ASN A 28 4.46 21.40 -12.55
C ASN A 28 5.21 21.07 -13.85
N MET A 29 6.37 20.42 -13.76
CA MET A 29 7.18 20.04 -14.91
C MET A 29 7.22 18.52 -15.09
N PRO A 30 7.38 17.99 -16.33
CA PRO A 30 7.61 16.58 -16.55
C PRO A 30 8.91 16.10 -15.92
N HIS A 31 8.90 14.93 -15.28
CA HIS A 31 10.07 14.35 -14.60
C HIS A 31 10.47 12.99 -15.14
N VAL A 32 9.57 12.34 -15.87
CA VAL A 32 9.76 11.02 -16.44
C VAL A 32 9.75 11.14 -17.96
N PHE A 33 10.69 10.52 -18.64
CA PHE A 33 10.77 10.54 -20.09
C PHE A 33 9.65 9.69 -20.70
N TRP A 34 9.24 10.04 -21.92
CA TRP A 34 8.17 9.34 -22.65
C TRP A 34 8.49 7.87 -22.94
N ASP A 35 9.78 7.52 -23.04
CA ASP A 35 10.30 6.17 -23.28
C ASP A 35 10.73 5.44 -21.98
N ASP A 36 10.34 5.94 -20.81
CA ASP A 36 10.57 5.21 -19.56
C ASP A 36 9.70 3.97 -19.50
N ALA A 37 10.28 2.86 -19.11
CA ALA A 37 9.59 1.57 -19.02
C ALA A 37 8.40 1.57 -18.06
N ALA A 38 8.35 2.49 -17.08
CA ALA A 38 7.15 2.70 -16.28
C ALA A 38 5.97 3.21 -17.11
N VAL A 39 6.24 4.11 -18.06
CA VAL A 39 5.22 4.72 -18.92
C VAL A 39 4.77 3.74 -20.00
N THR A 40 5.72 3.04 -20.63
CA THR A 40 5.48 2.19 -21.78
C THR A 40 5.05 0.77 -21.41
N ARG A 41 5.45 0.24 -20.26
CA ARG A 41 5.28 -1.16 -19.85
C ARG A 41 4.80 -1.37 -18.41
N GLY A 42 4.81 -0.34 -17.56
CA GLY A 42 4.59 -0.51 -16.14
C GLY A 42 5.73 -1.26 -15.42
N ASP A 43 6.94 -1.30 -16.03
CA ASP A 43 8.09 -2.04 -15.48
C ASP A 43 8.82 -1.20 -14.44
N GLY A 44 8.40 -1.38 -13.21
CA GLY A 44 8.93 -0.70 -12.05
C GLY A 44 8.25 -1.14 -10.76
N ILE A 45 8.76 -0.62 -9.66
CA ILE A 45 8.32 -0.91 -8.30
C ILE A 45 7.99 0.37 -7.55
N PHE A 46 7.16 0.26 -6.52
CA PHE A 46 6.87 1.41 -5.67
C PHE A 46 6.61 1.00 -4.22
N GLU A 47 6.71 1.98 -3.34
CA GLU A 47 6.25 1.90 -1.95
C GLU A 47 5.31 3.07 -1.63
N SER A 48 4.45 2.85 -0.65
CA SER A 48 3.59 3.91 -0.09
C SER A 48 3.76 3.93 1.42
N ILE A 49 4.19 5.07 1.93
CA ILE A 49 4.58 5.25 3.33
C ILE A 49 3.73 6.37 3.92
N LEU A 50 3.20 6.16 5.11
CA LEU A 50 2.51 7.20 5.87
C LEU A 50 3.53 8.12 6.52
N VAL A 51 3.29 9.42 6.43
CA VAL A 51 3.90 10.43 7.28
C VAL A 51 2.86 10.87 8.30
N ARG A 52 3.24 10.91 9.56
CA ARG A 52 2.41 11.43 10.65
C ARG A 52 3.29 12.21 11.61
N GLY A 53 2.84 13.41 12.00
CA GLY A 53 3.65 14.27 12.87
C GLY A 53 5.01 14.63 12.28
N GLY A 54 5.13 14.76 10.96
CA GLY A 54 6.39 15.03 10.28
C GLY A 54 7.32 13.82 10.13
N GLU A 55 6.95 12.64 10.64
CA GLU A 55 7.80 11.45 10.62
C GLU A 55 7.27 10.39 9.63
N PRO A 56 8.10 9.87 8.73
CA PRO A 56 7.74 8.75 7.87
C PRO A 56 7.76 7.44 8.65
N LEU A 57 6.62 6.75 8.72
CA LEU A 57 6.43 5.57 9.58
C LEU A 57 6.91 4.27 8.94
N ASN A 58 7.45 3.38 9.76
CA ASN A 58 7.86 2.02 9.36
C ASN A 58 8.87 1.96 8.19
N LEU A 59 9.74 2.98 8.01
CA LEU A 59 10.72 3.06 6.91
C LEU A 59 11.53 1.77 6.72
N GLY A 60 11.98 1.15 7.80
CA GLY A 60 12.76 -0.09 7.72
C GLY A 60 12.01 -1.27 7.09
N LYS A 61 10.70 -1.42 7.38
CA LYS A 61 9.86 -2.47 6.79
C LYS A 61 9.61 -2.18 5.31
N HIS A 62 9.35 -0.91 4.96
CA HIS A 62 9.15 -0.47 3.58
C HIS A 62 10.40 -0.67 2.75
N LEU A 63 11.57 -0.27 3.25
CA LEU A 63 12.84 -0.43 2.56
C LEU A 63 13.17 -1.90 2.31
N LYS A 64 12.95 -2.76 3.29
CA LYS A 64 13.15 -4.22 3.15
C LYS A 64 12.27 -4.79 2.03
N ARG A 65 11.00 -4.36 1.93
CA ARG A 65 10.09 -4.81 0.86
C ARG A 65 10.47 -4.20 -0.49
N PHE A 66 10.89 -2.93 -0.52
CA PHE A 66 11.33 -2.25 -1.74
C PHE A 66 12.56 -2.92 -2.33
N ALA A 67 13.57 -3.23 -1.50
CA ALA A 67 14.76 -3.98 -1.90
C ALA A 67 14.41 -5.40 -2.40
N ARG A 68 13.48 -6.10 -1.72
CA ARG A 68 12.97 -7.38 -2.20
C ARG A 68 12.31 -7.25 -3.57
N SER A 69 11.46 -6.24 -3.76
CA SER A 69 10.79 -6.00 -5.05
C SER A 69 11.80 -5.68 -6.15
N ALA A 70 12.82 -4.85 -5.86
CA ALA A 70 13.91 -4.55 -6.77
C ALA A 70 14.65 -5.81 -7.21
N LYS A 71 15.04 -6.64 -6.25
CA LYS A 71 15.71 -7.92 -6.52
C LYS A 71 14.87 -8.86 -7.40
N LEU A 72 13.56 -8.95 -7.13
CA LEU A 72 12.65 -9.81 -7.90
C LEU A 72 12.52 -9.36 -9.35
N LEU A 73 12.58 -8.05 -9.63
CA LEU A 73 12.52 -7.51 -10.99
C LEU A 73 13.90 -7.24 -11.62
N GLY A 74 14.99 -7.57 -10.94
CA GLY A 74 16.34 -7.30 -11.45
C GLY A 74 16.62 -5.80 -11.62
N LEU A 75 16.06 -4.97 -10.73
CA LEU A 75 16.36 -3.55 -10.61
C LEU A 75 17.54 -3.34 -9.66
N PRO A 76 18.20 -2.17 -9.69
CA PRO A 76 19.25 -1.84 -8.74
C PRO A 76 18.80 -2.00 -7.28
N GLU A 77 19.70 -2.44 -6.42
CA GLU A 77 19.42 -2.48 -4.99
C GLU A 77 19.33 -1.05 -4.43
N PRO A 78 18.21 -0.69 -3.77
CA PRO A 78 18.08 0.63 -3.18
C PRO A 78 19.01 0.78 -1.98
N GLY A 79 19.99 1.68 -2.08
CA GLY A 79 20.94 2.00 -1.01
C GLY A 79 20.20 2.53 0.23
N ARG A 80 20.28 1.79 1.34
CA ARG A 80 19.49 2.06 2.57
C ARG A 80 19.59 3.52 3.03
N GLU A 81 20.80 3.99 3.29
CA GLU A 81 21.05 5.35 3.82
C GLU A 81 20.63 6.43 2.83
N HIS A 82 20.84 6.18 1.56
CA HIS A 82 20.47 7.11 0.50
C HIS A 82 18.96 7.34 0.41
N TRP A 83 18.17 6.27 0.41
CA TRP A 83 16.71 6.37 0.35
C TRP A 83 16.08 6.92 1.63
N ILE A 84 16.63 6.59 2.81
CA ILE A 84 16.18 7.15 4.09
C ILE A 84 16.42 8.66 4.10
N ARG A 85 17.67 9.10 3.87
CA ARG A 85 18.02 10.53 3.83
C ARG A 85 17.16 11.30 2.83
N ALA A 86 17.02 10.80 1.61
CA ALA A 86 16.20 11.44 0.58
C ALA A 86 14.72 11.56 1.01
N THR A 87 14.22 10.59 1.77
CA THR A 87 12.85 10.62 2.30
C THR A 87 12.71 11.65 3.39
N GLU A 88 13.65 11.69 4.33
CA GLU A 88 13.66 12.67 5.42
C GLU A 88 13.75 14.09 4.89
N GLU A 89 14.62 14.36 3.92
CA GLU A 89 14.73 15.66 3.25
C GLU A 89 13.40 16.05 2.55
N ALA A 90 12.79 15.13 1.81
CA ALA A 90 11.54 15.41 1.11
C ALA A 90 10.37 15.66 2.06
N VAL A 91 10.32 14.94 3.20
CA VAL A 91 9.30 15.13 4.23
C VAL A 91 9.53 16.44 4.98
N ALA A 92 10.77 16.78 5.33
CA ALA A 92 11.11 18.02 5.98
C ALA A 92 10.68 19.23 5.13
N ASP A 93 11.01 19.23 3.83
CA ASP A 93 10.57 20.27 2.90
C ASP A 93 9.04 20.37 2.81
N TYR A 94 8.37 19.21 2.75
CA TYR A 94 6.91 19.15 2.70
C TYR A 94 6.28 19.78 3.96
N CYS A 95 6.82 19.50 5.14
CA CYS A 95 6.34 20.05 6.40
C CYS A 95 6.65 21.54 6.51
N GLN A 96 7.86 21.97 6.17
CA GLN A 96 8.26 23.37 6.21
C GLN A 96 7.34 24.29 5.39
N GLU A 97 6.82 23.80 4.27
CA GLU A 97 5.90 24.55 3.41
C GLU A 97 4.47 24.62 3.92
N ARG A 98 4.10 23.84 4.96
CA ARG A 98 2.69 23.65 5.39
C ARG A 98 2.38 24.01 6.84
N GLY A 99 3.37 24.38 7.62
CA GLY A 99 3.20 24.80 9.01
C GLY A 99 3.65 23.77 10.02
N ASP A 100 2.90 23.57 11.11
CA ASP A 100 3.30 22.67 12.19
C ASP A 100 3.32 21.23 11.72
N ALA A 101 4.49 20.59 11.82
CA ALA A 101 4.68 19.20 11.44
C ALA A 101 3.79 18.24 12.25
N ALA A 102 3.45 18.58 13.50
CA ALA A 102 2.63 17.74 14.38
C ALA A 102 1.24 17.46 13.81
N ASP A 103 0.67 18.38 13.05
CA ASP A 103 -0.67 18.27 12.45
C ASP A 103 -0.65 17.64 11.05
N ILE A 104 0.55 17.33 10.52
CA ILE A 104 0.68 16.86 9.14
C ILE A 104 0.55 15.35 9.05
N GLU A 105 -0.45 14.91 8.29
CA GLU A 105 -0.49 13.59 7.70
C GLU A 105 -0.28 13.66 6.19
N ALA A 106 0.66 12.87 5.67
CA ALA A 106 0.99 12.84 4.25
C ALA A 106 1.31 11.43 3.75
N LYS A 107 1.39 11.30 2.43
CA LYS A 107 1.82 10.08 1.76
C LYS A 107 3.13 10.30 1.06
N VAL A 108 4.16 9.58 1.45
CA VAL A 108 5.35 9.37 0.64
C VAL A 108 5.12 8.23 -0.34
N THR A 109 5.55 8.40 -1.58
CA THR A 109 5.64 7.31 -2.56
C THR A 109 7.07 7.23 -3.07
N TRP A 110 7.71 6.10 -2.90
CA TRP A 110 8.95 5.75 -3.58
C TRP A 110 8.61 5.06 -4.89
N THR A 111 9.30 5.39 -5.94
CA THR A 111 9.18 4.72 -7.24
C THR A 111 10.55 4.52 -7.83
N MET A 112 10.80 3.34 -8.37
CA MET A 112 11.98 3.02 -9.17
C MET A 112 11.55 2.18 -10.37
N THR A 113 12.01 2.57 -11.55
CA THR A 113 11.67 1.94 -12.83
C THR A 113 12.92 1.37 -13.49
N ARG A 114 12.70 0.57 -14.53
CA ARG A 114 13.83 0.13 -15.36
C ARG A 114 14.46 1.27 -16.16
N GLY A 115 13.79 2.43 -16.20
CA GLY A 115 14.26 3.63 -16.87
C GLY A 115 13.96 3.65 -18.36
N ARG A 116 14.71 4.43 -19.08
CA ARG A 116 14.52 4.68 -20.50
C ARG A 116 14.86 3.46 -21.34
N GLU A 117 13.97 3.05 -22.24
CA GLU A 117 14.21 1.96 -23.19
C GLU A 117 15.43 2.25 -24.10
N THR A 118 15.70 3.52 -24.40
CA THR A 118 16.82 3.93 -25.25
C THR A 118 18.18 3.86 -24.58
N THR A 119 18.27 3.99 -23.26
CA THR A 119 19.56 4.05 -22.54
C THR A 119 19.73 2.93 -21.51
N GLY A 120 18.64 2.30 -21.06
CA GLY A 120 18.65 1.30 -20.00
C GLY A 120 19.03 1.86 -18.61
N VAL A 121 19.08 3.20 -18.45
CA VAL A 121 19.40 3.83 -17.16
C VAL A 121 18.13 3.90 -16.31
N PRO A 122 18.11 3.25 -15.14
CA PRO A 122 16.95 3.28 -14.23
C PRO A 122 16.59 4.71 -13.80
N THR A 123 15.30 4.94 -13.57
CA THR A 123 14.79 6.19 -13.02
C THR A 123 14.20 5.95 -11.64
N ALA A 124 14.48 6.85 -10.68
CA ALA A 124 13.87 6.76 -9.37
C ALA A 124 13.48 8.13 -8.83
N TRP A 125 12.38 8.16 -8.07
CA TRP A 125 11.89 9.39 -7.43
C TRP A 125 11.08 9.13 -6.17
N ILE A 126 11.00 10.17 -5.36
CA ILE A 126 10.16 10.24 -4.16
C ILE A 126 9.13 11.35 -4.37
N THR A 127 7.88 11.09 -4.02
CA THR A 127 6.85 12.14 -3.94
C THR A 127 6.28 12.19 -2.53
N VAL A 128 6.07 13.40 -2.00
CA VAL A 128 5.32 13.64 -0.77
C VAL A 128 4.08 14.46 -1.11
N ARG A 129 2.91 13.99 -0.71
CA ARG A 129 1.63 14.64 -1.02
C ARG A 129 0.60 14.40 0.08
N PRO A 130 -0.48 15.20 0.15
CA PRO A 130 -1.58 14.95 1.09
C PRO A 130 -2.14 13.55 0.94
N LEU A 131 -2.71 13.03 2.01
CA LEU A 131 -3.54 11.82 1.92
C LEU A 131 -4.80 12.13 1.11
N PRO A 132 -5.24 11.21 0.23
CA PRO A 132 -6.51 11.38 -0.47
C PRO A 132 -7.69 11.41 0.53
N GLU A 133 -8.64 12.32 0.32
CA GLU A 133 -9.82 12.45 1.19
C GLU A 133 -10.65 11.17 1.33
N ASN A 134 -10.75 10.38 0.25
CA ASN A 134 -11.45 9.11 0.31
C ASN A 134 -10.79 8.13 1.27
N VAL A 135 -9.46 8.15 1.42
CA VAL A 135 -8.72 7.33 2.38
C VAL A 135 -9.08 7.73 3.82
N LEU A 136 -9.13 9.04 4.11
CA LEU A 136 -9.52 9.56 5.42
C LEU A 136 -10.97 9.16 5.75
N ARG A 137 -11.90 9.35 4.82
CA ARG A 137 -13.29 8.91 4.99
C ARG A 137 -13.42 7.41 5.25
N GLN A 138 -12.64 6.59 4.56
CA GLN A 138 -12.66 5.13 4.75
C GLN A 138 -12.13 4.70 6.11
N ARG A 139 -11.13 5.40 6.65
CA ARG A 139 -10.68 5.18 8.05
C ARG A 139 -11.82 5.39 9.05
N GLU A 140 -12.57 6.47 8.90
CA GLU A 140 -13.64 6.85 9.83
C GLU A 140 -14.87 5.97 9.67
N ARG A 141 -15.37 5.88 8.43
CA ARG A 141 -16.69 5.30 8.14
C ARG A 141 -16.66 3.81 7.86
N GLY A 142 -15.46 3.23 7.65
CA GLY A 142 -15.32 1.87 7.12
C GLY A 142 -15.72 1.79 5.65
N VAL A 143 -15.74 0.58 5.10
CA VAL A 143 -15.92 0.31 3.67
C VAL A 143 -16.98 -0.73 3.39
N SER A 144 -17.63 -0.61 2.22
CA SER A 144 -18.37 -1.68 1.56
C SER A 144 -17.47 -2.31 0.52
N VAL A 145 -17.44 -3.63 0.44
CA VAL A 145 -16.49 -4.38 -0.37
C VAL A 145 -17.23 -5.41 -1.21
N LEU A 146 -16.77 -5.58 -2.46
CA LEU A 146 -17.18 -6.71 -3.31
C LEU A 146 -16.05 -7.72 -3.42
N THR A 147 -16.38 -9.00 -3.48
CA THR A 147 -15.40 -10.02 -3.85
C THR A 147 -15.35 -10.18 -5.37
N THR A 148 -14.15 -10.43 -5.89
CA THR A 148 -13.96 -10.67 -7.32
C THR A 148 -12.76 -11.59 -7.53
N PRO A 149 -12.77 -12.47 -8.55
CA PRO A 149 -11.55 -13.18 -8.93
C PRO A 149 -10.48 -12.18 -9.40
N ARG A 150 -9.22 -12.53 -9.21
CA ARG A 150 -8.09 -11.68 -9.63
C ARG A 150 -8.00 -11.52 -11.17
N GLY A 151 -8.66 -12.35 -11.93
CA GLY A 151 -8.64 -12.31 -13.39
C GLY A 151 -7.44 -13.04 -14.04
N TYR A 152 -6.46 -13.49 -13.24
CA TYR A 152 -5.36 -14.37 -13.67
C TYR A 152 -4.89 -15.22 -12.49
N ALA A 153 -4.46 -16.45 -12.80
CA ALA A 153 -3.84 -17.33 -11.82
C ALA A 153 -2.38 -16.97 -11.61
N ILE A 154 -1.90 -17.10 -10.38
CA ILE A 154 -0.47 -16.98 -10.05
C ILE A 154 0.08 -18.39 -9.86
N ASP A 155 0.88 -18.81 -10.83
CA ASP A 155 1.61 -20.07 -10.79
C ASP A 155 3.02 -19.83 -10.27
N LEU A 156 3.32 -20.31 -9.07
CA LEU A 156 4.61 -20.11 -8.42
C LEU A 156 5.73 -20.97 -9.04
N ASP A 157 5.38 -21.99 -9.81
CA ASP A 157 6.35 -22.86 -10.49
C ASP A 157 6.88 -22.23 -11.79
N VAL A 158 6.26 -21.12 -12.24
CA VAL A 158 6.70 -20.37 -13.41
C VAL A 158 7.88 -19.45 -13.06
N PRO A 159 9.08 -19.64 -13.62
CA PRO A 159 10.31 -18.97 -13.14
C PRO A 159 10.30 -17.44 -13.26
N TRP A 160 9.55 -16.89 -14.21
CA TRP A 160 9.43 -15.45 -14.45
C TRP A 160 8.25 -14.80 -13.71
N MET A 161 7.32 -15.59 -13.14
CA MET A 161 6.21 -15.05 -12.35
C MET A 161 6.72 -14.66 -10.95
N ARG A 162 7.00 -13.37 -10.78
CA ARG A 162 7.61 -12.80 -9.56
C ARG A 162 6.56 -12.34 -8.57
N ASP A 163 5.89 -13.31 -7.93
CA ASP A 163 4.91 -13.03 -6.89
C ASP A 163 5.51 -12.32 -5.68
N GLY A 164 4.75 -11.37 -5.13
CA GLY A 164 5.13 -10.60 -3.94
C GLY A 164 6.00 -9.37 -4.20
N ALA A 165 6.32 -9.03 -5.47
CA ALA A 165 6.87 -7.73 -5.80
C ALA A 165 5.77 -6.66 -5.86
N LYS A 166 6.03 -5.48 -5.29
CA LYS A 166 5.10 -4.34 -5.36
C LYS A 166 5.38 -3.52 -6.62
N THR A 167 4.75 -3.93 -7.72
CA THR A 167 5.02 -3.42 -9.07
C THR A 167 4.07 -2.28 -9.47
N LEU A 168 4.41 -1.57 -10.55
CA LEU A 168 3.56 -0.51 -11.14
C LEU A 168 2.38 -1.06 -11.98
N ASN A 169 2.24 -2.36 -12.14
CA ASN A 169 1.18 -3.00 -12.93
C ASN A 169 -0.19 -2.93 -12.25
N TYR A 170 -0.74 -1.74 -12.09
CA TYR A 170 -1.99 -1.49 -11.38
C TYR A 170 -3.20 -1.26 -12.28
N ALA A 171 -3.06 -1.37 -13.60
CA ALA A 171 -4.16 -1.09 -14.53
C ALA A 171 -5.43 -1.91 -14.25
N LEU A 172 -5.27 -3.22 -14.05
CA LEU A 172 -6.40 -4.12 -13.73
C LEU A 172 -6.98 -3.84 -12.34
N THR A 173 -6.12 -3.58 -11.34
CA THR A 173 -6.56 -3.19 -9.99
C THR A 173 -7.36 -1.89 -10.02
N MET A 174 -6.93 -0.90 -10.80
CA MET A 174 -7.68 0.35 -10.98
C MET A 174 -8.99 0.15 -11.72
N ALA A 175 -9.03 -0.75 -12.71
CA ALA A 175 -10.26 -1.12 -13.40
C ALA A 175 -11.26 -1.79 -12.44
N ALA A 176 -10.80 -2.74 -11.63
CA ALA A 176 -11.62 -3.42 -10.62
C ALA A 176 -12.18 -2.45 -9.56
N LEU A 177 -11.38 -1.46 -9.12
CA LEU A 177 -11.86 -0.42 -8.19
C LEU A 177 -12.90 0.51 -8.83
N ARG A 178 -12.76 0.88 -10.11
CA ARG A 178 -13.78 1.66 -10.81
C ARG A 178 -15.08 0.87 -10.95
N TRP A 179 -14.98 -0.40 -11.35
CA TRP A 179 -16.14 -1.29 -11.40
C TRP A 179 -16.84 -1.42 -10.05
N ALA A 180 -16.10 -1.60 -8.95
CA ALA A 180 -16.68 -1.64 -7.61
C ALA A 180 -17.41 -0.33 -7.27
N GLY A 181 -16.82 0.82 -7.62
CA GLY A 181 -17.46 2.13 -7.44
C GLY A 181 -18.78 2.26 -8.23
N GLU A 182 -18.85 1.77 -9.46
CA GLU A 182 -20.06 1.71 -10.27
C GLU A 182 -21.15 0.83 -9.63
N GLN A 183 -20.75 -0.18 -8.86
CA GLN A 183 -21.66 -1.04 -8.08
C GLN A 183 -21.97 -0.47 -6.67
N GLY A 184 -21.51 0.72 -6.34
CA GLY A 184 -21.73 1.36 -5.03
C GLY A 184 -20.86 0.81 -3.90
N ALA A 185 -19.75 0.14 -4.22
CA ALA A 185 -18.78 -0.34 -3.24
C ALA A 185 -17.53 0.55 -3.20
N ASP A 186 -16.85 0.55 -2.06
CA ASP A 186 -15.66 1.37 -1.82
C ASP A 186 -14.35 0.66 -2.22
N ASP A 187 -14.34 -0.66 -2.22
CA ASP A 187 -13.15 -1.48 -2.45
C ASP A 187 -13.54 -2.91 -2.89
N ILE A 188 -12.54 -3.72 -3.18
CA ILE A 188 -12.67 -5.15 -3.51
C ILE A 188 -11.78 -6.00 -2.60
N ILE A 189 -12.17 -7.28 -2.47
CA ILE A 189 -11.31 -8.36 -1.98
C ILE A 189 -11.16 -9.36 -3.12
N TYR A 190 -9.94 -9.64 -3.51
CA TYR A 190 -9.64 -10.68 -4.48
C TYR A 190 -9.82 -12.07 -3.86
N ILE A 191 -10.43 -12.96 -4.63
CA ILE A 191 -10.54 -14.38 -4.32
C ILE A 191 -9.86 -15.20 -5.42
N ASP A 192 -9.32 -16.31 -5.03
CA ASP A 192 -8.81 -17.32 -5.95
C ASP A 192 -10.02 -18.01 -6.65
N PRO A 193 -10.08 -18.00 -7.98
CA PRO A 193 -11.27 -18.49 -8.70
C PRO A 193 -11.47 -20.01 -8.61
N GLU A 194 -10.41 -20.77 -8.38
CA GLU A 194 -10.46 -22.24 -8.34
C GLU A 194 -10.80 -22.74 -6.94
N THR A 195 -10.19 -22.13 -5.92
CA THR A 195 -10.30 -22.62 -4.54
C THR A 195 -11.29 -21.83 -3.69
N GLY A 196 -11.68 -20.62 -4.11
CA GLY A 196 -12.47 -19.67 -3.31
C GLY A 196 -11.69 -19.07 -2.13
N ARG A 197 -10.36 -19.24 -2.11
CA ARG A 197 -9.49 -18.70 -1.08
C ARG A 197 -9.44 -17.18 -1.18
N VAL A 198 -9.57 -16.50 -0.05
CA VAL A 198 -9.40 -15.06 0.07
C VAL A 198 -7.92 -14.70 -0.14
N LEU A 199 -7.65 -13.75 -1.02
CA LEU A 199 -6.31 -13.26 -1.29
C LEU A 199 -6.07 -11.96 -0.52
N GLU A 200 -6.25 -10.82 -1.15
CA GLU A 200 -5.99 -9.50 -0.57
C GLU A 200 -7.00 -8.46 -1.07
N GLY A 201 -7.05 -7.30 -0.46
CA GLY A 201 -7.78 -6.16 -1.02
C GLY A 201 -7.06 -5.54 -2.23
N ALA A 202 -7.71 -4.63 -2.96
CA ALA A 202 -7.10 -3.96 -4.12
C ALA A 202 -5.73 -3.35 -3.82
N THR A 203 -5.61 -2.68 -2.67
CA THR A 203 -4.37 -2.00 -2.22
C THR A 203 -4.10 -2.22 -0.73
N SER A 204 -4.61 -3.31 -0.15
CA SER A 204 -4.63 -3.56 1.30
C SER A 204 -4.57 -5.03 1.62
N SER A 205 -4.09 -5.37 2.82
CA SER A 205 -4.21 -6.71 3.36
C SER A 205 -5.55 -6.89 4.06
N VAL A 206 -6.10 -8.10 4.01
CA VAL A 206 -7.30 -8.49 4.76
C VAL A 206 -6.89 -8.94 6.15
N LEU A 207 -7.51 -8.38 7.17
CA LEU A 207 -7.36 -8.78 8.56
C LEU A 207 -8.73 -9.23 9.10
N MET A 208 -8.81 -10.47 9.56
CA MET A 208 -10.01 -11.07 10.15
C MET A 208 -9.84 -11.20 11.65
N VAL A 209 -10.78 -10.66 12.40
CA VAL A 209 -10.85 -10.79 13.86
C VAL A 209 -11.82 -11.91 14.23
N LYS A 210 -11.39 -12.78 15.12
CA LYS A 210 -12.21 -13.85 15.68
C LYS A 210 -12.27 -13.70 17.20
N LYS A 211 -13.37 -14.14 17.79
CA LYS A 211 -13.58 -14.12 19.25
C LYS A 211 -12.38 -14.68 20.03
N GLY A 212 -12.11 -14.07 21.18
CA GLY A 212 -11.03 -14.50 22.08
C GLY A 212 -9.65 -14.04 21.64
N GLY A 213 -9.50 -12.80 21.15
CA GLY A 213 -8.23 -12.16 20.84
C GLY A 213 -7.44 -12.88 19.73
N ARG A 214 -8.10 -13.24 18.64
CA ARG A 214 -7.48 -13.97 17.53
C ARG A 214 -7.52 -13.17 16.25
N LEU A 215 -6.33 -12.84 15.71
CA LEU A 215 -6.16 -12.21 14.40
C LEU A 215 -5.74 -13.22 13.34
N ARG A 216 -6.31 -13.10 12.17
CA ARG A 216 -6.02 -13.95 11.00
C ARG A 216 -5.85 -13.07 9.77
N THR A 217 -4.94 -13.46 8.89
CA THR A 217 -4.73 -12.85 7.57
C THR A 217 -4.49 -13.96 6.55
N PRO A 218 -4.83 -13.78 5.27
CA PRO A 218 -4.40 -14.71 4.23
C PRO A 218 -2.88 -14.89 4.24
N ALA A 219 -2.43 -16.12 4.05
CA ALA A 219 -0.99 -16.42 4.03
C ALA A 219 -0.32 -15.71 2.84
N PRO A 220 0.82 -15.01 3.05
CA PRO A 220 1.59 -14.42 1.96
C PRO A 220 2.07 -15.45 0.94
N GLY A 221 2.14 -15.06 -0.32
CA GLY A 221 2.45 -15.92 -1.46
C GLY A 221 1.19 -16.30 -2.24
N ALA A 222 1.34 -16.88 -3.42
CA ALA A 222 0.25 -17.28 -4.32
C ALA A 222 -0.84 -16.18 -4.45
N GLY A 223 -0.40 -14.98 -4.80
CA GLY A 223 -1.29 -13.82 -5.01
C GLY A 223 -1.56 -12.97 -3.77
N VAL A 224 -0.91 -13.22 -2.66
CA VAL A 224 -1.03 -12.40 -1.44
C VAL A 224 0.29 -11.73 -1.11
N MET A 225 0.30 -10.40 -1.12
CA MET A 225 1.49 -9.63 -0.77
C MET A 225 1.77 -9.67 0.74
N ALA A 226 3.05 -9.74 1.12
CA ALA A 226 3.47 -9.55 2.50
C ALA A 226 3.30 -8.06 2.90
N GLY A 227 2.19 -7.74 3.57
CA GLY A 227 1.83 -6.38 3.97
C GLY A 227 2.70 -5.87 5.11
N THR A 228 3.29 -4.68 4.98
CA THR A 228 4.10 -4.04 6.03
C THR A 228 3.24 -3.67 7.25
N THR A 229 2.06 -3.12 7.02
CA THR A 229 1.08 -2.78 8.07
C THR A 229 0.56 -4.03 8.76
N GLN A 230 0.18 -5.06 8.00
CA GLN A 230 -0.29 -6.33 8.56
C GLN A 230 0.78 -6.98 9.46
N ALA A 231 2.06 -6.95 9.02
CA ALA A 231 3.16 -7.47 9.84
C ALA A 231 3.34 -6.67 11.13
N ALA A 232 3.29 -5.33 11.07
CA ALA A 232 3.37 -4.48 12.25
C ALA A 232 2.21 -4.75 13.23
N VAL A 233 0.99 -4.91 12.70
CA VAL A 233 -0.19 -5.25 13.54
C VAL A 233 -0.01 -6.59 14.24
N PHE A 234 0.50 -7.60 13.57
CA PHE A 234 0.74 -8.90 14.22
C PHE A 234 1.81 -8.80 15.30
N GLU A 235 2.95 -8.16 15.01
CA GLU A 235 4.02 -7.96 15.99
C GLU A 235 3.53 -7.21 17.24
N HIS A 236 2.70 -6.19 17.07
CA HIS A 236 2.13 -5.42 18.17
C HIS A 236 1.08 -6.22 18.95
N ALA A 237 0.15 -6.83 18.26
CA ALA A 237 -0.94 -7.62 18.85
C ALA A 237 -0.41 -8.81 19.68
N GLU A 238 0.63 -9.50 19.19
CA GLU A 238 1.26 -10.61 19.90
C GLU A 238 1.88 -10.17 21.25
N LYS A 239 2.47 -8.97 21.30
CA LYS A 239 2.97 -8.38 22.57
C LYS A 239 1.84 -8.12 23.56
N LEU A 240 0.63 -7.88 23.09
CA LEU A 240 -0.58 -7.69 23.90
C LEU A 240 -1.33 -9.02 24.17
N GLY A 241 -0.74 -10.17 23.84
CA GLY A 241 -1.31 -11.49 24.10
C GLY A 241 -2.33 -11.99 23.09
N TRP A 242 -2.51 -11.32 21.94
CA TRP A 242 -3.36 -11.80 20.85
C TRP A 242 -2.72 -12.98 20.14
N LYS A 243 -3.56 -13.89 19.61
CA LYS A 243 -3.10 -15.06 18.86
C LYS A 243 -3.17 -14.76 17.36
N CYS A 244 -2.05 -14.38 16.75
CA CYS A 244 -1.95 -14.06 15.34
C CYS A 244 -1.57 -15.30 14.51
N LYS A 245 -2.15 -15.41 13.30
CA LYS A 245 -1.78 -16.49 12.36
C LYS A 245 -2.11 -16.08 10.92
N ALA A 246 -1.13 -16.16 10.03
CA ALA A 246 -1.34 -16.18 8.59
C ALA A 246 -1.72 -17.60 8.15
N LYS A 247 -2.83 -17.74 7.42
CA LYS A 247 -3.35 -19.02 6.94
C LYS A 247 -4.30 -18.82 5.77
N ASP A 248 -4.66 -19.87 5.08
CA ASP A 248 -5.77 -19.81 4.12
C ASP A 248 -7.08 -19.45 4.84
N ILE A 249 -7.79 -18.52 4.23
CA ILE A 249 -9.09 -18.02 4.67
C ILE A 249 -10.05 -18.13 3.50
N TYR A 250 -11.28 -18.50 3.77
CA TYR A 250 -12.34 -18.62 2.78
C TYR A 250 -13.46 -17.62 3.04
N LEU A 251 -14.22 -17.26 2.00
CA LEU A 251 -15.28 -16.25 2.08
C LEU A 251 -16.25 -16.50 3.23
N GLY A 252 -16.66 -17.74 3.44
CA GLY A 252 -17.55 -18.12 4.54
C GLY A 252 -16.96 -17.89 5.95
N GLU A 253 -15.62 -17.82 6.09
CA GLU A 253 -14.99 -17.45 7.36
C GLU A 253 -15.05 -15.94 7.59
N LEU A 254 -14.94 -15.11 6.53
CA LEU A 254 -15.09 -13.65 6.62
C LEU A 254 -16.52 -13.28 7.05
N LEU A 255 -17.54 -13.90 6.48
CA LEU A 255 -18.94 -13.66 6.82
C LEU A 255 -19.27 -14.02 8.28
N LYS A 256 -18.55 -15.00 8.85
CA LYS A 256 -18.71 -15.45 10.26
C LYS A 256 -17.71 -14.80 11.22
N ALA A 257 -16.87 -13.89 10.73
CA ALA A 257 -15.90 -13.19 11.56
C ALA A 257 -16.56 -12.24 12.56
N GLU A 258 -15.90 -11.98 13.67
CA GLU A 258 -16.30 -10.93 14.61
C GLU A 258 -16.21 -9.56 13.93
N SER A 259 -15.13 -9.31 13.19
CA SER A 259 -15.00 -8.20 12.25
C SER A 259 -13.94 -8.47 11.18
N VAL A 260 -14.04 -7.74 10.07
CA VAL A 260 -13.08 -7.78 8.98
C VAL A 260 -12.57 -6.36 8.72
N TRP A 261 -11.27 -6.23 8.50
CA TRP A 261 -10.60 -4.97 8.28
C TRP A 261 -9.72 -5.03 7.04
N LEU A 262 -9.67 -3.94 6.30
CA LEU A 262 -8.66 -3.70 5.28
C LEU A 262 -7.58 -2.80 5.86
N VAL A 263 -6.34 -3.26 5.86
CA VAL A 263 -5.19 -2.55 6.45
C VAL A 263 -4.13 -2.25 5.40
N SER A 264 -3.62 -1.03 5.41
CA SER A 264 -2.51 -0.60 4.55
C SER A 264 -1.81 0.62 5.15
N SER A 265 -0.61 0.94 4.69
CA SER A 265 0.20 2.03 5.27
C SER A 265 -0.56 3.35 5.37
N THR A 266 -1.22 3.79 4.29
CA THR A 266 -1.90 5.09 4.27
C THR A 266 -3.34 5.03 4.76
N ARG A 267 -4.04 3.92 4.59
CA ARG A 267 -5.40 3.73 5.12
C ARG A 267 -5.39 3.39 6.60
N ILE A 268 -4.33 2.80 7.11
CA ILE A 268 -4.19 2.23 8.45
C ILE A 268 -5.21 1.12 8.63
N ALA A 269 -6.44 1.46 9.00
CA ALA A 269 -7.53 0.52 9.24
C ALA A 269 -8.84 1.04 8.64
N ALA A 270 -9.52 0.20 7.85
CA ALA A 270 -10.91 0.43 7.46
C ALA A 270 -11.72 -0.82 7.75
N ARG A 271 -12.72 -0.72 8.63
CA ARG A 271 -13.61 -1.85 8.93
C ARG A 271 -14.51 -2.15 7.73
N VAL A 272 -14.59 -3.39 7.32
CA VAL A 272 -15.55 -3.83 6.30
C VAL A 272 -16.93 -3.90 6.94
N LYS A 273 -17.86 -3.08 6.47
CA LYS A 273 -19.25 -3.00 6.95
C LYS A 273 -20.19 -3.87 6.14
N ARG A 274 -19.90 -4.00 4.84
CA ARG A 274 -20.65 -4.86 3.91
C ARG A 274 -19.67 -5.65 3.05
N LEU A 275 -19.99 -6.90 2.80
CA LEU A 275 -19.27 -7.80 1.91
C LEU A 275 -20.27 -8.44 0.97
N ASP A 276 -20.16 -8.20 -0.33
CA ASP A 276 -21.10 -8.64 -1.37
C ASP A 276 -22.57 -8.33 -1.05
N GLY A 277 -22.81 -7.11 -0.51
CA GLY A 277 -24.13 -6.67 -0.09
C GLY A 277 -24.54 -7.12 1.32
N GLU A 278 -23.95 -8.17 1.87
CA GLU A 278 -24.23 -8.67 3.21
C GLU A 278 -23.62 -7.75 4.29
N LYS A 279 -24.42 -7.38 5.27
CA LYS A 279 -23.97 -6.55 6.39
C LYS A 279 -23.14 -7.38 7.37
N LEU A 280 -21.88 -6.99 7.58
CA LEU A 280 -21.02 -7.60 8.57
C LEU A 280 -21.28 -7.05 9.99
N PRO A 281 -21.02 -7.84 11.04
CA PRO A 281 -21.17 -7.41 12.42
C PRO A 281 -20.36 -6.15 12.74
N ALA A 282 -20.88 -5.35 13.67
CA ALA A 282 -20.16 -4.27 14.32
C ALA A 282 -19.94 -4.68 15.77
N PRO A 283 -18.79 -5.26 16.12
CA PRO A 283 -18.56 -5.74 17.47
C PRO A 283 -18.35 -4.55 18.42
N ASP A 284 -18.70 -4.72 19.69
CA ASP A 284 -18.58 -3.69 20.72
C ASP A 284 -17.13 -3.21 20.89
N ASN A 285 -16.17 -4.10 20.65
CA ASN A 285 -14.72 -3.80 20.73
C ASN A 285 -14.12 -3.22 19.42
N ALA A 286 -14.93 -2.79 18.46
CA ALA A 286 -14.41 -2.26 17.19
C ALA A 286 -13.47 -1.07 17.37
N ALA A 287 -13.70 -0.23 18.38
CA ALA A 287 -12.82 0.90 18.72
C ALA A 287 -11.45 0.41 19.23
N GLU A 288 -11.43 -0.60 20.11
CA GLU A 288 -10.21 -1.21 20.64
C GLU A 288 -9.38 -1.87 19.53
N ILE A 289 -10.03 -2.57 18.59
CA ILE A 289 -9.37 -3.18 17.45
C ILE A 289 -8.77 -2.10 16.53
N ARG A 290 -9.50 -1.00 16.30
CA ARG A 290 -8.97 0.14 15.55
C ARG A 290 -7.73 0.69 16.23
N GLN A 291 -7.79 0.96 17.53
CA GLN A 291 -6.69 1.50 18.30
C GLN A 291 -5.47 0.58 18.26
N LEU A 292 -5.66 -0.73 18.45
CA LEU A 292 -4.61 -1.74 18.31
C LEU A 292 -3.90 -1.67 16.95
N ILE A 293 -4.66 -1.44 15.85
CA ILE A 293 -4.07 -1.32 14.51
C ILE A 293 -3.33 0.02 14.36
N GLU A 294 -3.87 1.11 14.92
CA GLU A 294 -3.27 2.44 14.89
C GLU A 294 -1.96 2.49 15.68
N ASP A 295 -1.94 1.91 16.88
CA ASP A 295 -0.73 1.83 17.74
C ASP A 295 0.38 0.99 17.10
N ALA A 296 0.00 -0.01 16.29
CA ALA A 296 0.97 -0.85 15.58
C ALA A 296 1.73 -0.11 14.47
N VAL A 297 1.20 1.01 13.98
CA VAL A 297 1.80 1.79 12.89
C VAL A 297 2.35 3.14 13.35
N ALA A 298 2.14 3.48 14.62
CA ALA A 298 2.66 4.70 15.26
C ALA A 298 4.18 4.65 15.45
#